data_6cde066e73eaf0b97bf3a6fb58b902e4
#
_entry.id   6cde066e73eaf0b97bf3a6fb58b902e4
#
_cell.length_a   1.000
_cell.length_b   1.000
_cell.length_c   1.000
_cell.angle_alpha   90.00
_cell.angle_beta   90.00
_cell.angle_gamma   90.00
#
_symmetry.space_group_name_H-M   'P 1'
#
loop_
_entity.id
_entity.type
_entity.pdbx_description
1 polymer ?
#
loop_
_entity_poly.entity_id
_entity_poly.type
_entity_poly.pdbx_seq_one_letter_code
_entity_poly.pdbx_strand_id
1 'polypeptide(L)'
;MSYDMRLVIDTGGEYPACVTGDYRNPTYNLAPMFQRALGCPLRDLDGMTGAQAAPIVATGLERMRVDKAGHEALNPPNGWGDYDGAVETLEWLHGACLAHPKATVRV
;
A
#
# COMPACT_ATOMS: atom_id res chain seq x y z
N MET A 1 9.84 -5.53 11.75
CA MET A 1 10.19 -4.70 10.60
C MET A 1 8.93 -4.30 9.85
N SER A 2 8.98 -3.20 9.15
CA SER A 2 7.81 -2.63 8.47
C SER A 2 8.19 -2.02 7.13
N TYR A 3 7.18 -1.86 6.27
CA TYR A 3 7.32 -1.05 5.06
C TYR A 3 7.33 0.43 5.42
N ASP A 4 7.98 1.24 4.60
CA ASP A 4 7.91 2.71 4.67
C ASP A 4 7.22 3.20 3.40
N MET A 5 5.92 3.44 3.48
CA MET A 5 5.11 3.78 2.31
C MET A 5 4.87 5.28 2.25
N ARG A 6 5.16 5.87 1.10
CA ARG A 6 4.92 7.29 0.82
C ARG A 6 4.85 7.53 -0.68
N LEU A 7 4.41 8.71 -1.07
CA LEU A 7 4.52 9.19 -2.45
C LEU A 7 5.43 10.40 -2.47
N VAL A 8 6.28 10.48 -3.50
CA VAL A 8 7.27 11.55 -3.65
C VAL A 8 7.22 12.13 -5.06
N ILE A 9 7.65 13.39 -5.18
CA ILE A 9 7.88 14.04 -6.48
C ILE A 9 9.32 14.54 -6.55
N ASP A 10 9.89 14.51 -7.74
CA ASP A 10 11.18 15.13 -8.01
C ASP A 10 10.98 16.64 -8.17
N THR A 11 11.63 17.42 -7.32
CA THR A 11 11.56 18.88 -7.33
C THR A 11 12.79 19.52 -7.96
N GLY A 12 13.74 18.70 -8.45
CA GLY A 12 15.03 19.17 -8.93
C GLY A 12 16.04 19.47 -7.84
N GLY A 13 15.67 19.26 -6.56
CA GLY A 13 16.58 19.41 -5.42
C GLY A 13 17.35 18.13 -5.15
N GLU A 14 18.10 18.12 -4.04
CA GLU A 14 18.92 16.99 -3.65
C GLU A 14 18.08 15.75 -3.31
N TYR A 15 16.89 15.94 -2.71
CA TYR A 15 15.97 14.88 -2.33
C TYR A 15 14.58 15.13 -2.89
N PRO A 16 13.86 14.05 -3.29
CA PRO A 16 12.46 14.19 -3.67
C PRO A 16 11.60 14.71 -2.51
N ALA A 17 10.57 15.48 -2.82
CA ALA A 17 9.62 15.94 -1.81
C ALA A 17 8.55 14.88 -1.57
N CYS A 18 8.27 14.58 -0.30
CA CYS A 18 7.18 13.71 0.10
C CYS A 18 5.86 14.51 0.03
N VAL A 19 4.96 14.08 -0.86
CA VAL A 19 3.69 14.79 -1.08
C VAL A 19 2.56 14.29 -0.19
N THR A 20 2.76 13.16 0.51
CA THR A 20 1.76 12.63 1.43
C THR A 20 1.85 13.25 2.82
N GLY A 21 2.92 13.98 3.13
CA GLY A 21 3.15 14.59 4.44
C GLY A 21 3.49 13.59 5.54
N ASP A 22 2.96 12.38 5.42
CA ASP A 22 3.12 11.29 6.37
C ASP A 22 3.56 10.01 5.67
N TYR A 23 4.07 9.08 6.46
CA TYR A 23 4.34 7.71 6.03
C TYR A 23 3.29 6.77 6.59
N ARG A 24 3.09 5.64 5.92
CA ARG A 24 2.42 4.48 6.51
C ARG A 24 3.43 3.36 6.64
N ASN A 25 3.43 2.73 7.79
CA ASN A 25 4.42 1.73 8.16
C ASN A 25 3.75 0.39 8.50
N PRO A 26 3.07 -0.26 7.53
CA PRO A 26 2.48 -1.57 7.81
C PRO A 26 3.58 -2.59 8.08
N THR A 27 3.31 -3.53 8.99
CA THR A 27 4.25 -4.59 9.32
C THR A 27 4.47 -5.55 8.14
N TYR A 28 5.69 -6.08 8.01
CA TYR A 28 6.01 -7.13 7.03
C TYR A 28 5.20 -8.41 7.26
N ASN A 29 4.65 -8.62 8.45
CA ASN A 29 3.80 -9.76 8.74
C ASN A 29 2.50 -9.77 7.91
N LEU A 30 2.13 -8.65 7.32
CA LEU A 30 0.99 -8.54 6.41
C LEU A 30 1.34 -8.85 4.93
N ALA A 31 2.59 -9.15 4.62
CA ALA A 31 3.02 -9.41 3.25
C ALA A 31 2.16 -10.49 2.52
N PRO A 32 1.84 -11.65 3.14
CA PRO A 32 0.98 -12.64 2.47
C PRO A 32 -0.41 -12.10 2.15
N MET A 33 -0.99 -11.30 3.04
CA MET A 33 -2.32 -10.72 2.85
C MET A 33 -2.31 -9.69 1.71
N PHE A 34 -1.32 -8.79 1.68
CA PHE A 34 -1.16 -7.85 0.58
C PHE A 34 -0.95 -8.55 -0.75
N GLN A 35 -0.13 -9.59 -0.79
CA GLN A 35 0.12 -10.32 -2.02
C GLN A 35 -1.15 -11.01 -2.55
N ARG A 36 -1.96 -11.58 -1.67
CA ARG A 36 -3.26 -12.15 -2.05
C ARG A 36 -4.20 -11.09 -2.61
N ALA A 37 -4.27 -9.93 -1.98
CA ALA A 37 -5.15 -8.84 -2.42
C ALA A 37 -4.68 -8.22 -3.73
N LEU A 38 -3.41 -7.86 -3.83
CA LEU A 38 -2.86 -7.11 -4.97
C LEU A 38 -2.55 -8.00 -6.17
N GLY A 39 -2.35 -9.30 -5.97
CA GLY A 39 -1.86 -10.21 -7.01
C GLY A 39 -0.35 -10.10 -7.24
N CYS A 40 0.34 -9.29 -6.44
CA CYS A 40 1.79 -9.12 -6.48
C CYS A 40 2.27 -8.68 -5.08
N PRO A 41 3.57 -8.83 -4.76
CA PRO A 41 4.10 -8.29 -3.53
C PRO A 41 3.89 -6.77 -3.45
N LEU A 42 3.64 -6.26 -2.25
CA LEU A 42 3.45 -4.81 -2.05
C LEU A 42 4.64 -4.00 -2.59
N ARG A 43 5.85 -4.52 -2.48
CA ARG A 43 7.07 -3.87 -3.00
C ARG A 43 7.09 -3.68 -4.51
N ASP A 44 6.29 -4.42 -5.26
CA ASP A 44 6.20 -4.24 -6.71
C ASP A 44 5.59 -2.90 -7.09
N LEU A 45 4.91 -2.23 -6.15
CA LEU A 45 4.39 -0.88 -6.37
C LEU A 45 5.49 0.19 -6.28
N ASP A 46 6.65 -0.14 -5.71
CA ASP A 46 7.75 0.81 -5.61
C ASP A 46 8.20 1.26 -7.01
N GLY A 47 8.31 2.56 -7.21
CA GLY A 47 8.68 3.13 -8.49
C GLY A 47 7.53 3.39 -9.46
N MET A 48 6.32 2.89 -9.19
CA MET A 48 5.15 3.21 -9.99
C MET A 48 4.70 4.64 -9.74
N THR A 49 4.06 5.26 -10.74
CA THR A 49 3.33 6.51 -10.49
C THR A 49 2.03 6.22 -9.73
N GLY A 50 1.48 7.23 -9.07
CA GLY A 50 0.15 7.09 -8.44
C GLY A 50 -0.89 6.59 -9.42
N ALA A 51 -0.89 7.12 -10.66
CA ALA A 51 -1.82 6.69 -11.70
C ALA A 51 -1.67 5.20 -12.07
N GLN A 52 -0.44 4.68 -12.06
CA GLN A 52 -0.17 3.26 -12.35
C GLN A 52 -0.58 2.35 -11.19
N ALA A 53 -0.32 2.78 -9.96
CA ALA A 53 -0.60 1.99 -8.77
C ALA A 53 -2.09 1.99 -8.38
N ALA A 54 -2.81 3.09 -8.63
CA ALA A 54 -4.20 3.24 -8.20
C ALA A 54 -5.12 2.07 -8.62
N PRO A 55 -5.14 1.62 -9.90
CA PRO A 55 -6.03 0.51 -10.27
C PRO A 55 -5.63 -0.82 -9.61
N ILE A 56 -4.35 -1.04 -9.37
CA ILE A 56 -3.88 -2.25 -8.68
C ILE A 56 -4.38 -2.26 -7.25
N VAL A 57 -4.27 -1.13 -6.54
CA VAL A 57 -4.72 -1.00 -5.16
C VAL A 57 -6.25 -1.08 -5.08
N ALA A 58 -6.97 -0.45 -6.01
CA ALA A 58 -8.43 -0.53 -6.07
C ALA A 58 -8.91 -1.98 -6.23
N THR A 59 -8.28 -2.74 -7.12
CA THR A 59 -8.58 -4.16 -7.31
C THR A 59 -8.27 -4.95 -6.05
N GLY A 60 -7.17 -4.64 -5.38
CA GLY A 60 -6.80 -5.29 -4.12
C GLY A 60 -7.83 -5.06 -3.03
N LEU A 61 -8.31 -3.83 -2.88
CA LEU A 61 -9.38 -3.49 -1.92
C LEU A 61 -10.67 -4.23 -2.22
N GLU A 62 -11.06 -4.31 -3.49
CA GLU A 62 -12.22 -5.09 -3.92
C GLU A 62 -12.10 -6.56 -3.52
N ARG A 63 -10.96 -7.18 -3.80
CA ARG A 63 -10.71 -8.58 -3.43
C ARG A 63 -10.78 -8.81 -1.93
N MET A 64 -10.24 -7.89 -1.13
CA MET A 64 -10.30 -7.98 0.33
C MET A 64 -11.74 -7.91 0.83
N ARG A 65 -12.58 -7.06 0.25
CA ARG A 65 -13.98 -6.92 0.63
C ARG A 65 -14.82 -8.11 0.20
N VAL A 66 -14.59 -8.65 -1.01
CA VAL A 66 -15.33 -9.80 -1.55
C VAL A 66 -14.96 -11.08 -0.82
N ASP A 67 -13.70 -11.27 -0.48
CA ASP A 67 -13.21 -12.46 0.23
C ASP A 67 -12.58 -12.09 1.56
N LYS A 68 -13.37 -11.48 2.43
CA LYS A 68 -12.92 -11.08 3.76
C LYS A 68 -12.37 -12.26 4.56
N ALA A 69 -13.10 -13.37 4.58
CA ALA A 69 -12.70 -14.55 5.35
C ALA A 69 -11.36 -15.13 4.89
N GLY A 70 -11.13 -15.18 3.57
CA GLY A 70 -9.87 -15.67 3.00
C GLY A 70 -8.67 -14.79 3.36
N HIS A 71 -8.89 -13.48 3.45
CA HIS A 71 -7.84 -12.55 3.86
C HIS A 71 -7.64 -12.56 5.37
N GLU A 72 -8.71 -12.62 6.16
CA GLU A 72 -8.61 -12.73 7.63
C GLU A 72 -7.88 -14.00 8.07
N ALA A 73 -7.98 -15.07 7.30
CA ALA A 73 -7.24 -16.30 7.55
C ALA A 73 -5.71 -16.09 7.51
N LEU A 74 -5.25 -15.00 6.89
CA LEU A 74 -3.84 -14.61 6.82
C LEU A 74 -3.43 -13.62 7.91
N ASN A 75 -4.32 -13.32 8.88
CA ASN A 75 -3.93 -12.52 10.03
C ASN A 75 -2.72 -13.16 10.72
N PRO A 76 -1.64 -12.38 10.99
CA PRO A 76 -0.48 -12.94 11.65
C PRO A 76 -0.83 -13.48 13.03
N PRO A 77 -0.40 -14.71 13.37
CA PRO A 77 -0.73 -15.32 14.67
C PRO A 77 -0.05 -14.63 15.85
N ASN A 78 0.98 -13.82 15.59
CA ASN A 78 1.69 -13.08 16.63
C ASN A 78 1.00 -11.76 17.04
N GLY A 79 -0.13 -11.40 16.42
CA GLY A 79 -0.85 -10.16 16.70
C GLY A 79 -0.24 -8.91 16.08
N TRP A 80 0.79 -9.03 15.25
CA TRP A 80 1.43 -7.91 14.57
C TRP A 80 0.76 -7.68 13.21
N GLY A 81 -0.31 -6.90 13.23
CA GLY A 81 -1.12 -6.57 12.06
C GLY A 81 -2.37 -7.44 11.96
N ASP A 82 -3.36 -6.94 11.23
CA ASP A 82 -4.63 -7.63 11.02
C ASP A 82 -5.26 -7.16 9.70
N TYR A 83 -6.40 -7.79 9.36
CA TYR A 83 -7.19 -7.46 8.17
C TYR A 83 -7.62 -5.98 8.14
N ASP A 84 -8.15 -5.47 9.24
CA ASP A 84 -8.64 -4.08 9.29
C ASP A 84 -7.50 -3.08 9.06
N GLY A 85 -6.35 -3.32 9.65
CA GLY A 85 -5.16 -2.50 9.43
C GLY A 85 -4.65 -2.57 8.00
N ALA A 86 -4.71 -3.75 7.38
CA ALA A 86 -4.33 -3.92 5.97
C ALA A 86 -5.26 -3.16 5.03
N VAL A 87 -6.58 -3.23 5.26
CA VAL A 87 -7.58 -2.47 4.49
C VAL A 87 -7.34 -0.98 4.64
N GLU A 88 -7.15 -0.49 5.86
CA GLU A 88 -6.88 0.93 6.12
C GLU A 88 -5.62 1.40 5.38
N THR A 89 -4.57 0.60 5.38
CA THR A 89 -3.33 0.90 4.66
C THR A 89 -3.56 1.05 3.16
N LEU A 90 -4.28 0.10 2.55
CA LEU A 90 -4.57 0.17 1.12
C LEU A 90 -5.55 1.29 0.77
N GLU A 91 -6.49 1.61 1.64
CA GLU A 91 -7.38 2.76 1.46
C GLU A 91 -6.59 4.07 1.47
N TRP A 92 -5.66 4.22 2.42
CA TRP A 92 -4.77 5.37 2.47
C TRP A 92 -3.93 5.49 1.20
N LEU A 93 -3.33 4.38 0.75
CA LEU A 93 -2.50 4.36 -0.45
C LEU A 93 -3.32 4.70 -1.70
N HIS A 94 -4.52 4.14 -1.82
CA HIS A 94 -5.43 4.43 -2.94
C HIS A 94 -5.77 5.92 -2.99
N GLY A 95 -6.15 6.51 -1.85
CA GLY A 95 -6.45 7.94 -1.76
C GLY A 95 -5.25 8.80 -2.12
N ALA A 96 -4.05 8.44 -1.66
CA ALA A 96 -2.83 9.15 -1.98
C ALA A 96 -2.50 9.09 -3.49
N CYS A 97 -2.67 7.92 -4.10
CA CYS A 97 -2.45 7.73 -5.54
C CYS A 97 -3.42 8.55 -6.38
N LEU A 98 -4.68 8.65 -5.98
CA LEU A 98 -5.68 9.46 -6.68
C LEU A 98 -5.40 10.95 -6.54
N ALA A 99 -4.96 11.38 -5.35
CA ALA A 99 -4.63 12.79 -5.09
C ALA A 99 -3.34 13.21 -5.79
N HIS A 100 -2.41 12.29 -5.99
CA HIS A 100 -1.07 12.57 -6.56
C HIS A 100 -0.74 11.59 -7.68
N PRO A 101 -1.47 11.63 -8.83
CA PRO A 101 -1.30 10.62 -9.88
C PRO A 101 0.06 10.64 -10.57
N LYS A 102 0.77 11.78 -10.50
CA LYS A 102 2.10 11.92 -11.10
C LYS A 102 3.24 11.67 -10.11
N ALA A 103 2.94 11.54 -8.83
CA ALA A 103 3.95 11.23 -7.82
C ALA A 103 4.40 9.77 -7.95
N THR A 104 5.60 9.49 -7.44
CA THR A 104 6.15 8.14 -7.43
C THR A 104 5.87 7.48 -6.09
N VAL A 105 5.33 6.26 -6.16
CA VAL A 105 5.12 5.43 -4.97
C VAL A 105 6.47 4.90 -4.49
N ARG A 106 6.71 5.03 -3.20
CA ARG A 106 7.86 4.41 -2.52
C ARG A 106 7.35 3.47 -1.43
N VAL A 107 7.92 2.29 -1.45
CA VAL A 107 7.57 1.23 -0.49
C VAL A 107 8.82 0.72 0.19
#